data_dcacd40e3c99211a86033af2879b3e49
#
_entry.id   dcacd40e3c99211a86033af2879b3e49
#
_cell.length_a   1.000
_cell.length_b   1.000
_cell.length_c   1.000
_cell.angle_alpha   90.00
_cell.angle_beta   90.00
_cell.angle_gamma   90.00
#
_symmetry.space_group_name_H-M   'P 1'
#
loop_
_entity.id
_entity.type
_entity.pdbx_description
1 polymer ?
#
loop_
_entity_poly.entity_id
_entity_poly.type
_entity_poly.pdbx_seq_one_letter_code
_entity_poly.pdbx_strand_id
1 'polypeptide(L)'
;SKFGVGYWLKKDEPHFSSLKAENHLIHFQEFIALYLLNFSAVTWQLIEFESIECPALAPKYANLFKLEKDALVGFAKGLQSVERLFANVSTLMMFDDHDVTDDWNLTAGWEQAIYQHPASRRIVNNGLISYWLMQGIGNDAGDNSLSLLPSFKQSLQQQSWHFKDFDKLILNFNYWHYELNTIPKVVVLDTRTHRWRNEQNFNEPSGLLDWERLTELEESLLSHDKVIIVSPAPVFGVKSIEAIQAIFNFCGQPLLVDVENWMAHEGSAKKLLDTFRREDTPKETLILSGDVHYSF
;
A
#
# COMPACT_ATOMS: atom_id res chain seq x y z
N SER A 1 16.32 -16.85 13.44
CA SER A 1 16.41 -18.14 12.75
C SER A 1 17.53 -18.09 11.72
N LYS A 2 18.29 -19.17 11.52
CA LYS A 2 19.38 -19.24 10.52
C LYS A 2 18.87 -19.14 9.06
N PHE A 3 17.59 -19.07 8.88
CA PHE A 3 16.93 -18.97 7.58
C PHE A 3 16.04 -17.74 7.64
N GLY A 4 16.57 -16.60 7.17
CA GLY A 4 15.75 -15.41 6.96
C GLY A 4 14.65 -15.71 5.94
N VAL A 5 13.55 -14.97 6.04
CA VAL A 5 12.39 -15.05 5.13
C VAL A 5 12.82 -15.03 3.67
N GLY A 6 13.82 -14.23 3.32
CA GLY A 6 14.36 -14.13 1.98
C GLY A 6 14.93 -15.44 1.42
N TYR A 7 15.38 -16.38 2.28
CA TYR A 7 15.81 -17.69 1.81
C TYR A 7 14.64 -18.53 1.28
N TRP A 8 13.52 -18.50 1.99
CA TRP A 8 12.29 -19.19 1.57
C TRP A 8 11.66 -18.57 0.33
N LEU A 9 11.68 -17.26 0.24
CA LEU A 9 11.07 -16.52 -0.85
C LEU A 9 11.92 -16.49 -2.12
N LYS A 10 13.24 -16.72 -2.04
CA LYS A 10 14.17 -16.76 -3.19
C LYS A 10 14.40 -18.15 -3.77
N LYS A 11 13.95 -19.20 -3.10
CA LYS A 11 14.28 -20.57 -3.49
C LYS A 11 13.48 -21.08 -4.68
N ASP A 12 12.24 -20.64 -4.81
CA ASP A 12 11.35 -21.01 -5.91
C ASP A 12 10.83 -19.71 -6.52
N GLU A 13 11.10 -19.46 -7.77
CA GLU A 13 10.85 -18.23 -8.53
C GLU A 13 9.45 -17.62 -8.39
N PRO A 14 9.34 -16.39 -8.83
CA PRO A 14 9.75 -15.11 -8.28
C PRO A 14 8.72 -14.63 -7.25
N HIS A 15 9.04 -14.73 -5.97
CA HIS A 15 8.01 -14.60 -4.97
C HIS A 15 7.82 -13.17 -4.48
N PHE A 16 8.90 -12.40 -4.33
CA PHE A 16 8.89 -10.98 -4.05
C PHE A 16 10.09 -10.32 -4.69
N SER A 17 9.88 -9.21 -5.37
CA SER A 17 10.91 -8.40 -6.00
C SER A 17 11.58 -7.43 -5.04
N SER A 18 10.97 -7.16 -3.88
CA SER A 18 11.51 -6.27 -2.87
C SER A 18 12.98 -6.53 -2.56
N LEU A 19 13.79 -5.48 -2.60
CA LEU A 19 15.22 -5.53 -2.23
C LEU A 19 15.42 -5.97 -0.77
N LYS A 20 14.42 -5.77 0.10
CA LYS A 20 14.45 -6.10 1.52
C LYS A 20 13.60 -7.32 1.86
N ALA A 21 13.33 -8.20 0.91
CA ALA A 21 12.52 -9.41 1.12
C ALA A 21 13.00 -10.27 2.30
N GLU A 22 14.28 -10.18 2.68
CA GLU A 22 14.85 -10.89 3.84
C GLU A 22 14.26 -10.43 5.18
N ASN A 23 13.73 -9.21 5.25
CA ASN A 23 13.14 -8.61 6.44
C ASN A 23 11.63 -8.43 6.32
N HIS A 24 11.01 -9.03 5.31
CA HIS A 24 9.58 -8.89 5.08
C HIS A 24 8.77 -9.48 6.24
N LEU A 25 7.65 -8.83 6.59
CA LEU A 25 6.66 -9.38 7.52
C LEU A 25 5.97 -10.57 6.86
N ILE A 26 5.71 -11.62 7.62
CA ILE A 26 5.07 -12.85 7.11
C ILE A 26 3.74 -13.08 7.76
N HIS A 27 3.71 -13.02 9.10
CA HIS A 27 2.56 -13.41 9.88
C HIS A 27 1.62 -12.22 10.10
N PHE A 28 0.32 -12.51 10.12
CA PHE A 28 -0.70 -11.50 10.43
C PHE A 28 -0.41 -10.71 11.71
N GLN A 29 0.09 -11.41 12.75
CA GLN A 29 0.46 -10.79 14.02
C GLN A 29 1.60 -9.76 13.89
N GLU A 30 2.53 -9.97 12.96
CA GLU A 30 3.63 -9.03 12.72
C GLU A 30 3.11 -7.73 12.08
N PHE A 31 2.20 -7.84 11.11
CA PHE A 31 1.54 -6.67 10.54
C PHE A 31 0.72 -5.90 11.60
N ILE A 32 -0.08 -6.61 12.41
CA ILE A 32 -0.83 -5.96 13.49
C ILE A 32 0.10 -5.32 14.52
N ALA A 33 1.18 -6.00 14.90
CA ALA A 33 2.16 -5.44 15.82
C ALA A 33 2.79 -4.15 15.27
N LEU A 34 3.10 -4.12 13.97
CA LEU A 34 3.62 -2.93 13.30
C LEU A 34 2.63 -1.76 13.40
N TYR A 35 1.35 -1.98 13.11
CA TYR A 35 0.31 -0.96 13.27
C TYR A 35 0.22 -0.45 14.72
N LEU A 36 0.17 -1.37 15.69
CA LEU A 36 0.11 -1.01 17.11
C LEU A 36 1.33 -0.21 17.55
N LEU A 37 2.53 -0.58 17.12
CA LEU A 37 3.77 0.14 17.44
C LEU A 37 3.84 1.52 16.75
N ASN A 38 3.23 1.69 15.59
CA ASN A 38 3.23 2.98 14.90
C ASN A 38 2.15 3.95 15.38
N PHE A 39 1.05 3.44 15.94
CA PHE A 39 -0.11 4.28 16.26
C PHE A 39 -0.49 4.29 17.74
N SER A 40 0.13 3.46 18.59
CA SER A 40 -0.20 3.41 20.02
C SER A 40 1.01 3.53 20.93
N ALA A 41 1.05 4.61 21.72
CA ALA A 41 2.10 4.83 22.72
C ALA A 41 2.04 3.82 23.85
N VAL A 42 0.86 3.24 24.13
CA VAL A 42 0.68 2.25 25.20
C VAL A 42 1.43 0.95 24.89
N THR A 43 1.52 0.55 23.63
CA THR A 43 2.24 -0.66 23.22
C THR A 43 3.72 -0.60 23.56
N TRP A 44 4.33 0.59 23.49
CA TRP A 44 5.73 0.79 23.82
C TRP A 44 6.03 0.65 25.32
N GLN A 45 5.02 0.79 26.19
CA GLN A 45 5.17 0.54 27.63
C GLN A 45 5.38 -0.95 27.97
N LEU A 46 5.04 -1.84 27.02
CA LEU A 46 5.27 -3.28 27.13
C LEU A 46 6.69 -3.69 26.73
N ILE A 47 7.50 -2.76 26.22
CA ILE A 47 8.83 -3.02 25.71
C ILE A 47 9.86 -2.46 26.68
N GLU A 48 10.64 -3.35 27.27
CA GLU A 48 11.79 -2.99 28.09
C GLU A 48 13.01 -2.79 27.20
N PHE A 49 13.26 -1.55 26.79
CA PHE A 49 14.37 -1.21 25.89
C PHE A 49 15.74 -1.63 26.46
N GLU A 50 15.93 -1.56 27.77
CA GLU A 50 17.15 -1.96 28.44
C GLU A 50 17.44 -3.46 28.27
N SER A 51 16.40 -4.29 28.22
CA SER A 51 16.53 -5.74 28.05
C SER A 51 16.84 -6.15 26.59
N ILE A 52 16.71 -5.24 25.63
CA ILE A 52 17.01 -5.52 24.22
C ILE A 52 18.53 -5.50 24.04
N GLU A 53 19.12 -6.68 24.02
CA GLU A 53 20.55 -6.85 23.76
C GLU A 53 20.85 -6.84 22.26
N CYS A 54 22.04 -6.32 21.93
CA CYS A 54 22.54 -6.40 20.56
C CYS A 54 22.78 -7.87 20.22
N PRO A 55 22.08 -8.43 19.20
CA PRO A 55 22.37 -9.79 18.78
C PRO A 55 23.83 -9.91 18.32
N ALA A 56 24.37 -11.12 18.24
CA ALA A 56 25.74 -11.39 17.79
C ALA A 56 25.87 -11.01 16.29
N LEU A 57 25.92 -9.72 16.03
CA LEU A 57 26.10 -9.11 14.72
C LEU A 57 27.59 -8.91 14.40
N ALA A 58 27.92 -8.82 13.14
CA ALA A 58 29.26 -8.36 12.76
C ALA A 58 29.55 -6.97 13.38
N PRO A 59 30.78 -6.71 13.84
CA PRO A 59 31.12 -5.47 14.57
C PRO A 59 30.70 -4.18 13.85
N LYS A 60 30.67 -4.19 12.52
CA LYS A 60 30.21 -3.06 11.69
C LYS A 60 28.75 -2.65 11.92
N TYR A 61 27.91 -3.55 12.42
CA TYR A 61 26.49 -3.30 12.69
C TYR A 61 26.19 -2.91 14.15
N ALA A 62 27.15 -3.06 15.07
CA ALA A 62 26.91 -2.73 16.49
C ALA A 62 26.58 -1.25 16.71
N ASN A 63 27.27 -0.35 16.00
CA ASN A 63 26.97 1.08 16.07
C ASN A 63 25.61 1.41 15.44
N LEU A 64 25.27 0.78 14.34
CA LEU A 64 23.96 0.96 13.68
C LEU A 64 22.83 0.50 14.61
N PHE A 65 22.96 -0.67 15.23
CA PHE A 65 22.00 -1.18 16.19
C PHE A 65 21.75 -0.18 17.34
N LYS A 66 22.83 0.42 17.88
CA LYS A 66 22.70 1.43 18.94
C LYS A 66 21.95 2.68 18.45
N LEU A 67 22.30 3.19 17.28
CA LEU A 67 21.64 4.36 16.69
C LEU A 67 20.14 4.10 16.42
N GLU A 68 19.81 2.95 15.88
CA GLU A 68 18.42 2.55 15.62
C GLU A 68 17.63 2.34 16.93
N LYS A 69 18.25 1.74 17.95
CA LYS A 69 17.62 1.59 19.29
C LYS A 69 17.34 2.97 19.89
N ASP A 70 18.29 3.90 19.85
CA ASP A 70 18.11 5.27 20.36
C ASP A 70 17.02 6.02 19.58
N ALA A 71 16.94 5.83 18.27
CA ALA A 71 15.89 6.39 17.42
C ALA A 71 14.50 5.84 17.78
N LEU A 72 14.37 4.53 18.02
CA LEU A 72 13.12 3.90 18.46
C LEU A 72 12.67 4.42 19.83
N VAL A 73 13.58 4.62 20.77
CA VAL A 73 13.27 5.26 22.07
C VAL A 73 12.74 6.69 21.86
N GLY A 74 13.33 7.44 20.95
CA GLY A 74 12.89 8.79 20.59
C GLY A 74 11.49 8.77 19.95
N PHE A 75 11.27 7.86 19.02
CA PHE A 75 9.97 7.64 18.37
C PHE A 75 8.88 7.31 19.38
N ALA A 76 9.11 6.32 20.26
CA ALA A 76 8.16 5.91 21.29
C ALA A 76 7.74 7.07 22.22
N LYS A 77 8.69 7.95 22.58
CA LYS A 77 8.39 9.15 23.39
C LYS A 77 7.53 10.17 22.64
N GLY A 78 7.74 10.32 21.32
CA GLY A 78 7.00 11.25 20.48
C GLY A 78 5.56 10.80 20.17
N LEU A 79 5.32 9.49 20.19
CA LEU A 79 4.08 8.88 19.70
C LEU A 79 2.84 9.32 20.47
N GLN A 80 2.96 9.62 21.77
CA GLN A 80 1.85 10.13 22.56
C GLN A 80 1.28 11.44 22.00
N SER A 81 2.14 12.31 21.42
CA SER A 81 1.68 13.53 20.76
C SER A 81 0.97 13.23 19.44
N VAL A 82 1.41 12.21 18.71
CA VAL A 82 0.78 11.75 17.48
C VAL A 82 -0.61 11.14 17.77
N GLU A 83 -0.73 10.30 18.80
CA GLU A 83 -2.05 9.79 19.24
C GLU A 83 -3.01 10.91 19.59
N ARG A 84 -2.54 11.94 20.30
CA ARG A 84 -3.38 13.11 20.62
C ARG A 84 -3.82 13.86 19.38
N LEU A 85 -2.94 13.98 18.38
CA LEU A 85 -3.28 14.59 17.10
C LEU A 85 -4.41 13.79 16.43
N PHE A 86 -4.23 12.48 16.25
CA PHE A 86 -5.22 11.62 15.60
C PHE A 86 -6.54 11.53 16.37
N ALA A 87 -6.53 11.65 17.71
CA ALA A 87 -7.73 11.70 18.50
C ALA A 87 -8.54 13.02 18.35
N ASN A 88 -7.93 14.08 17.82
CA ASN A 88 -8.55 15.40 17.72
C ASN A 88 -8.73 15.87 16.26
N VAL A 89 -8.14 15.20 15.30
CA VAL A 89 -8.23 15.53 13.88
C VAL A 89 -8.72 14.29 13.14
N SER A 90 -9.79 14.42 12.37
CA SER A 90 -10.28 13.35 11.50
C SER A 90 -9.18 12.96 10.53
N THR A 91 -8.76 11.70 10.60
CA THR A 91 -7.67 11.17 9.80
C THR A 91 -8.19 10.02 8.97
N LEU A 92 -7.98 10.10 7.67
CA LEU A 92 -8.34 9.08 6.68
C LEU A 92 -7.06 8.66 5.97
N MET A 93 -6.96 7.41 5.62
CA MET A 93 -5.74 6.84 5.08
C MET A 93 -6.03 6.05 3.79
N MET A 94 -5.04 5.93 2.94
CA MET A 94 -5.07 5.03 1.79
C MET A 94 -3.74 4.28 1.75
N PHE A 95 -3.79 3.00 1.46
CA PHE A 95 -2.60 2.18 1.32
C PHE A 95 -1.79 2.56 0.07
N ASP A 96 -0.51 2.31 0.19
CA ASP A 96 0.40 2.20 -0.93
C ASP A 96 0.92 0.74 -1.01
N ASP A 97 1.88 0.44 -1.88
CA ASP A 97 2.45 -0.90 -1.99
C ASP A 97 3.17 -1.33 -0.70
N HIS A 98 3.93 -0.42 -0.09
CA HIS A 98 4.67 -0.68 1.16
C HIS A 98 3.81 -1.07 2.36
N ASP A 99 2.51 -0.82 2.36
CA ASP A 99 1.58 -1.33 3.38
C ASP A 99 1.40 -2.86 3.29
N VAL A 100 1.70 -3.44 2.15
CA VAL A 100 1.58 -4.88 1.86
C VAL A 100 2.92 -5.47 1.48
N THR A 101 3.51 -5.04 0.38
CA THR A 101 4.84 -5.40 -0.10
C THR A 101 5.25 -4.48 -1.24
N ASP A 102 6.53 -4.11 -1.27
CA ASP A 102 7.18 -3.41 -2.38
C ASP A 102 6.83 -4.06 -3.74
N ASP A 103 6.65 -3.25 -4.79
CA ASP A 103 6.22 -3.68 -6.14
C ASP A 103 4.81 -4.33 -6.21
N TRP A 104 3.96 -4.12 -5.23
CA TRP A 104 2.65 -4.78 -5.18
C TRP A 104 1.80 -4.50 -6.42
N ASN A 105 1.50 -5.59 -7.16
CA ASN A 105 0.73 -5.58 -8.41
C ASN A 105 1.35 -4.75 -9.55
N LEU A 106 2.67 -4.53 -9.52
CA LEU A 106 3.34 -3.69 -10.51
C LEU A 106 3.23 -4.24 -11.94
N THR A 107 3.24 -5.55 -12.10
CA THR A 107 3.07 -6.22 -13.41
C THR A 107 2.11 -7.39 -13.32
N ALA A 108 1.48 -7.77 -14.45
CA ALA A 108 0.63 -8.96 -14.52
C ALA A 108 1.42 -10.24 -14.18
N GLY A 109 2.70 -10.32 -14.54
CA GLY A 109 3.57 -11.43 -14.19
C GLY A 109 3.84 -11.53 -12.69
N TRP A 110 4.06 -10.39 -12.03
CA TRP A 110 4.17 -10.32 -10.57
C TRP A 110 2.91 -10.87 -9.89
N GLU A 111 1.74 -10.38 -10.29
CA GLU A 111 0.47 -10.83 -9.74
C GLU A 111 0.29 -12.34 -9.89
N GLN A 112 0.54 -12.87 -11.09
CA GLN A 112 0.41 -14.31 -11.35
C GLN A 112 1.34 -15.12 -10.43
N ALA A 113 2.60 -14.74 -10.32
CA ALA A 113 3.58 -15.43 -9.50
C ALA A 113 3.20 -15.42 -8.01
N ILE A 114 2.83 -14.25 -7.48
CA ILE A 114 2.53 -14.06 -6.06
C ILE A 114 1.20 -14.74 -5.67
N TYR A 115 0.14 -14.52 -6.44
CA TYR A 115 -1.17 -15.06 -6.07
C TYR A 115 -1.31 -16.57 -6.34
N GLN A 116 -0.52 -17.14 -7.23
CA GLN A 116 -0.47 -18.59 -7.41
C GLN A 116 0.37 -19.31 -6.34
N HIS A 117 1.33 -18.61 -5.72
CA HIS A 117 2.17 -19.21 -4.69
C HIS A 117 1.51 -19.09 -3.30
N PRO A 118 1.18 -20.21 -2.60
CA PRO A 118 0.38 -20.17 -1.38
C PRO A 118 0.96 -19.32 -0.25
N ALA A 119 2.29 -19.35 -0.04
CA ALA A 119 2.93 -18.59 1.01
C ALA A 119 2.95 -17.08 0.68
N SER A 120 3.27 -16.70 -0.56
CA SER A 120 3.30 -15.31 -0.99
C SER A 120 1.89 -14.69 -0.96
N ARG A 121 0.90 -15.41 -1.47
CA ARG A 121 -0.51 -15.00 -1.36
C ARG A 121 -0.94 -14.82 0.09
N ARG A 122 -0.47 -15.70 1.01
CA ARG A 122 -0.78 -15.57 2.44
C ARG A 122 -0.22 -14.27 3.03
N ILE A 123 0.98 -13.87 2.64
CA ILE A 123 1.62 -12.63 3.10
C ILE A 123 0.83 -11.41 2.62
N VAL A 124 0.47 -11.36 1.33
CA VAL A 124 -0.36 -10.27 0.79
C VAL A 124 -1.70 -10.19 1.51
N ASN A 125 -2.37 -11.32 1.73
CA ASN A 125 -3.63 -11.35 2.47
C ASN A 125 -3.47 -10.87 3.90
N ASN A 126 -2.37 -11.19 4.58
CA ASN A 126 -2.09 -10.71 5.93
C ASN A 126 -1.95 -9.18 5.97
N GLY A 127 -1.24 -8.60 4.99
CA GLY A 127 -1.14 -7.14 4.83
C GLY A 127 -2.53 -6.51 4.62
N LEU A 128 -3.30 -7.01 3.65
CA LEU A 128 -4.65 -6.51 3.34
C LEU A 128 -5.63 -6.61 4.52
N ILE A 129 -5.64 -7.75 5.22
CA ILE A 129 -6.50 -7.96 6.40
C ILE A 129 -6.11 -6.96 7.50
N SER A 130 -4.81 -6.76 7.70
CA SER A 130 -4.31 -5.84 8.72
C SER A 130 -4.64 -4.39 8.37
N TYR A 131 -4.44 -3.98 7.12
CA TYR A 131 -4.86 -2.67 6.64
C TYR A 131 -6.37 -2.47 6.80
N TRP A 132 -7.19 -3.41 6.35
CA TRP A 132 -8.65 -3.34 6.49
C TRP A 132 -9.06 -3.14 7.94
N LEU A 133 -8.48 -3.93 8.87
CA LEU A 133 -8.82 -3.88 10.30
C LEU A 133 -8.39 -2.58 10.96
N MET A 134 -7.19 -2.07 10.63
CA MET A 134 -6.55 -0.96 11.35
C MET A 134 -6.83 0.41 10.71
N GLN A 135 -7.14 0.45 9.42
CA GLN A 135 -7.36 1.69 8.66
C GLN A 135 -8.66 1.64 7.84
N GLY A 136 -8.89 0.59 7.07
CA GLY A 136 -10.00 0.50 6.12
C GLY A 136 -11.38 0.66 6.77
N ILE A 137 -11.61 0.07 7.94
CA ILE A 137 -12.84 0.26 8.71
C ILE A 137 -13.02 1.73 9.13
N GLY A 138 -11.93 2.42 9.44
CA GLY A 138 -11.97 3.83 9.83
C GLY A 138 -12.26 4.78 8.67
N ASN A 139 -11.84 4.43 7.46
CA ASN A 139 -12.11 5.23 6.26
C ASN A 139 -13.58 5.16 5.83
N ASP A 140 -14.17 3.97 5.90
CA ASP A 140 -15.55 3.70 5.56
C ASP A 140 -16.21 2.95 6.72
N ALA A 141 -16.68 3.71 7.70
CA ALA A 141 -17.50 3.17 8.81
C ALA A 141 -18.91 2.77 8.34
N GLY A 142 -19.19 2.88 7.04
CA GLY A 142 -20.41 2.44 6.41
C GLY A 142 -20.51 0.92 6.24
N ASP A 143 -21.48 0.51 5.46
CA ASP A 143 -21.86 -0.90 5.36
C ASP A 143 -20.81 -1.78 4.65
N ASN A 144 -20.02 -1.23 3.73
CA ASN A 144 -19.11 -2.02 2.90
C ASN A 144 -17.99 -2.66 3.72
N SER A 145 -17.17 -1.84 4.40
CA SER A 145 -16.06 -2.33 5.22
C SER A 145 -16.52 -3.16 6.42
N LEU A 146 -17.61 -2.74 7.08
CA LEU A 146 -18.17 -3.48 8.21
C LEU A 146 -18.83 -4.79 7.82
N SER A 147 -19.28 -4.94 6.57
CA SER A 147 -19.88 -6.19 6.07
C SER A 147 -18.94 -7.40 6.15
N LEU A 148 -17.65 -7.17 6.15
CA LEU A 148 -16.61 -8.23 6.28
C LEU A 148 -16.43 -8.72 7.73
N LEU A 149 -16.86 -7.94 8.72
CA LEU A 149 -16.57 -8.20 10.15
C LEU A 149 -17.15 -9.52 10.67
N PRO A 150 -18.38 -9.96 10.30
CA PRO A 150 -18.90 -11.26 10.73
C PRO A 150 -18.03 -12.43 10.25
N SER A 151 -17.61 -12.43 8.99
CA SER A 151 -16.78 -13.48 8.39
C SER A 151 -15.36 -13.48 9.00
N PHE A 152 -14.82 -12.32 9.30
CA PHE A 152 -13.54 -12.20 10.00
C PHE A 152 -13.62 -12.77 11.43
N LYS A 153 -14.65 -12.40 12.20
CA LYS A 153 -14.88 -12.96 13.54
C LYS A 153 -15.04 -14.47 13.53
N GLN A 154 -15.78 -15.02 12.55
CA GLN A 154 -15.92 -16.45 12.38
C GLN A 154 -14.55 -17.13 12.14
N SER A 155 -13.73 -16.55 11.27
CA SER A 155 -12.39 -17.07 10.97
C SER A 155 -11.47 -17.08 12.21
N LEU A 156 -11.55 -16.06 13.06
CA LEU A 156 -10.81 -16.02 14.32
C LEU A 156 -11.25 -17.13 15.31
N GLN A 157 -12.56 -17.43 15.39
CA GLN A 157 -13.11 -18.43 16.30
C GLN A 157 -12.68 -19.85 15.94
N GLN A 158 -12.39 -20.12 14.67
CA GLN A 158 -11.94 -21.42 14.19
C GLN A 158 -10.51 -21.80 14.67
N GLN A 159 -9.85 -20.95 15.45
CA GLN A 159 -8.47 -21.11 15.93
C GLN A 159 -7.45 -21.41 14.82
N SER A 160 -7.86 -21.24 13.60
CA SER A 160 -7.04 -21.41 12.41
C SER A 160 -6.61 -20.01 11.93
N TRP A 161 -5.36 -19.69 12.13
CA TRP A 161 -4.74 -18.50 11.55
C TRP A 161 -4.68 -18.55 10.01
N HIS A 162 -5.30 -19.55 9.43
CA HIS A 162 -5.54 -19.70 8.00
C HIS A 162 -6.93 -19.17 7.67
N PHE A 163 -7.06 -17.90 7.43
CA PHE A 163 -8.29 -17.20 7.09
C PHE A 163 -8.87 -17.62 5.71
N LYS A 164 -8.92 -18.94 5.41
CA LYS A 164 -9.19 -19.46 4.04
C LYS A 164 -10.44 -18.88 3.39
N ASP A 165 -11.52 -18.78 4.14
CA ASP A 165 -12.77 -18.26 3.59
C ASP A 165 -12.75 -16.73 3.53
N PHE A 166 -12.17 -16.10 4.54
CA PHE A 166 -12.00 -14.64 4.59
C PHE A 166 -10.99 -14.15 3.54
N ASP A 167 -9.97 -14.93 3.20
CA ASP A 167 -8.98 -14.61 2.17
C ASP A 167 -9.61 -14.28 0.82
N LYS A 168 -10.65 -15.04 0.44
CA LYS A 168 -11.35 -14.76 -0.81
C LYS A 168 -12.15 -13.46 -0.75
N LEU A 169 -12.74 -13.18 0.41
CA LEU A 169 -13.52 -11.97 0.60
C LEU A 169 -12.61 -10.73 0.53
N ILE A 170 -11.46 -10.75 1.22
CA ILE A 170 -10.56 -9.61 1.25
C ILE A 170 -9.88 -9.35 -0.11
N LEU A 171 -9.51 -10.40 -0.86
CA LEU A 171 -8.94 -10.27 -2.20
C LEU A 171 -9.95 -9.77 -3.25
N ASN A 172 -11.24 -10.01 -3.03
CA ASN A 172 -12.31 -9.54 -3.91
C ASN A 172 -13.01 -8.30 -3.35
N PHE A 173 -12.48 -7.70 -2.30
CA PHE A 173 -13.05 -6.49 -1.74
C PHE A 173 -12.77 -5.30 -2.64
N ASN A 174 -13.84 -4.64 -3.12
CA ASN A 174 -13.76 -3.61 -4.16
C ASN A 174 -13.95 -2.19 -3.65
N TYR A 175 -14.06 -2.01 -2.33
CA TYR A 175 -14.40 -0.72 -1.72
C TYR A 175 -13.23 -0.13 -0.93
N TRP A 176 -12.01 -0.22 -1.50
CA TRP A 176 -10.84 0.43 -0.92
C TRP A 176 -10.79 1.92 -1.19
N HIS A 177 -11.20 2.34 -2.41
CA HIS A 177 -11.41 3.75 -2.74
C HIS A 177 -12.63 4.29 -1.99
N TYR A 178 -12.64 5.57 -1.70
CA TYR A 178 -13.75 6.22 -1.03
C TYR A 178 -13.82 7.70 -1.39
N GLU A 179 -14.98 8.29 -1.12
CA GLU A 179 -15.27 9.67 -1.40
C GLU A 179 -15.82 10.38 -0.16
N LEU A 180 -15.47 11.66 -0.03
CA LEU A 180 -16.06 12.52 1.00
C LEU A 180 -16.91 13.58 0.31
N ASN A 181 -18.17 13.64 0.68
CA ASN A 181 -19.12 14.64 0.20
C ASN A 181 -18.89 16.00 0.88
N THR A 182 -17.67 16.51 0.77
CA THR A 182 -17.25 17.82 1.26
C THR A 182 -17.30 18.86 0.14
N ILE A 183 -17.02 20.10 0.43
CA ILE A 183 -16.87 21.19 -0.54
C ILE A 183 -15.49 21.82 -0.33
N PRO A 184 -14.51 21.58 -1.22
CA PRO A 184 -14.55 20.72 -2.41
C PRO A 184 -14.76 19.23 -2.09
N LYS A 185 -15.32 18.47 -3.04
CA LYS A 185 -15.41 17.01 -2.93
C LYS A 185 -14.01 16.40 -2.86
N VAL A 186 -13.84 15.38 -2.03
CA VAL A 186 -12.58 14.62 -1.96
C VAL A 186 -12.80 13.21 -2.52
N VAL A 187 -11.94 12.80 -3.43
CA VAL A 187 -11.92 11.46 -4.04
C VAL A 187 -10.59 10.82 -3.73
N VAL A 188 -10.60 9.67 -3.06
CA VAL A 188 -9.39 8.92 -2.68
C VAL A 188 -9.32 7.65 -3.48
N LEU A 189 -8.23 7.50 -4.25
CA LEU A 189 -8.06 6.44 -5.24
C LEU A 189 -7.36 5.22 -4.67
N ASP A 190 -7.84 4.03 -5.04
CA ASP A 190 -7.11 2.77 -4.90
C ASP A 190 -6.33 2.51 -6.19
N THR A 191 -5.04 2.75 -6.16
CA THR A 191 -4.13 2.56 -7.29
C THR A 191 -3.41 1.21 -7.26
N ARG A 192 -3.80 0.28 -6.36
CA ARG A 192 -3.09 -0.98 -6.14
C ARG A 192 -3.90 -2.22 -6.48
N THR A 193 -5.19 -2.29 -6.13
CA THR A 193 -5.96 -3.52 -6.28
C THR A 193 -6.68 -3.62 -7.63
N HIS A 194 -6.95 -2.49 -8.29
CA HIS A 194 -7.66 -2.40 -9.56
C HIS A 194 -6.78 -1.84 -10.69
N ARG A 195 -5.61 -2.43 -10.86
CA ARG A 195 -4.67 -2.00 -11.91
C ARG A 195 -5.07 -2.57 -13.27
N TRP A 196 -4.90 -1.77 -14.31
CA TRP A 196 -4.94 -2.28 -15.69
C TRP A 196 -3.76 -3.22 -15.92
N ARG A 197 -4.00 -4.40 -16.51
CA ARG A 197 -2.98 -5.43 -16.73
C ARG A 197 -2.68 -5.58 -18.21
N ASN A 198 -1.40 -5.66 -18.56
CA ASN A 198 -1.01 -6.04 -19.91
C ASN A 198 -1.05 -7.56 -20.07
N GLU A 199 -2.10 -8.07 -20.73
CA GLU A 199 -2.27 -9.51 -20.96
C GLU A 199 -1.41 -10.04 -22.11
N GLN A 200 -0.81 -9.16 -22.94
CA GLN A 200 0.05 -9.55 -24.05
C GLN A 200 1.53 -9.62 -23.63
N ASN A 201 1.93 -8.79 -22.69
CA ASN A 201 3.28 -8.77 -22.14
C ASN A 201 3.24 -8.63 -20.62
N PHE A 202 3.34 -9.74 -19.94
CA PHE A 202 3.24 -9.84 -18.48
C PHE A 202 4.35 -9.12 -17.71
N ASN A 203 5.44 -8.75 -18.39
CA ASN A 203 6.57 -8.04 -17.79
C ASN A 203 6.45 -6.51 -17.91
N GLU A 204 5.47 -6.01 -18.63
CA GLU A 204 5.24 -4.57 -18.70
C GLU A 204 4.49 -4.06 -17.47
N PRO A 205 4.77 -2.81 -17.04
CA PRO A 205 4.08 -2.21 -15.92
C PRO A 205 2.57 -2.14 -16.16
N SER A 206 1.82 -2.47 -15.12
CA SER A 206 0.38 -2.28 -15.08
C SER A 206 0.02 -0.80 -14.95
N GLY A 207 -1.06 -0.38 -15.58
CA GLY A 207 -1.62 0.96 -15.32
C GLY A 207 -2.16 1.05 -13.89
N LEU A 208 -2.21 2.25 -13.32
CA LEU A 208 -2.62 2.44 -11.93
C LEU A 208 -4.10 2.18 -11.68
N LEU A 209 -4.95 2.39 -12.67
CA LEU A 209 -6.37 2.03 -12.63
C LEU A 209 -6.75 1.28 -13.91
N ASP A 210 -7.66 0.33 -13.78
CA ASP A 210 -8.32 -0.30 -14.90
C ASP A 210 -9.37 0.65 -15.53
N TRP A 211 -9.97 0.19 -16.64
CA TRP A 211 -10.89 1.01 -17.40
C TRP A 211 -12.17 1.32 -16.65
N GLU A 212 -12.65 0.38 -15.87
CA GLU A 212 -13.85 0.50 -15.04
C GLU A 212 -13.64 1.58 -13.98
N ARG A 213 -12.53 1.53 -13.26
CA ARG A 213 -12.20 2.53 -12.22
C ARG A 213 -11.95 3.92 -12.79
N LEU A 214 -11.35 4.01 -13.98
CA LEU A 214 -11.20 5.31 -14.67
C LEU A 214 -12.56 5.90 -15.06
N THR A 215 -13.53 5.06 -15.43
CA THR A 215 -14.88 5.52 -15.76
C THR A 215 -15.65 5.94 -14.51
N GLU A 216 -15.55 5.19 -13.43
CA GLU A 216 -16.14 5.55 -12.13
C GLU A 216 -15.55 6.87 -11.60
N LEU A 217 -14.23 7.06 -11.73
CA LEU A 217 -13.59 8.34 -11.39
C LEU A 217 -14.17 9.48 -12.25
N GLU A 218 -14.29 9.29 -13.56
CA GLU A 218 -14.89 10.29 -14.43
C GLU A 218 -16.30 10.67 -13.98
N GLU A 219 -17.16 9.67 -13.70
CA GLU A 219 -18.52 9.90 -13.19
C GLU A 219 -18.52 10.66 -11.85
N SER A 220 -17.61 10.30 -10.96
CA SER A 220 -17.44 10.93 -9.65
C SER A 220 -17.05 12.40 -9.73
N LEU A 221 -16.37 12.82 -10.80
CA LEU A 221 -15.95 14.20 -11.02
C LEU A 221 -17.06 15.07 -11.62
N LEU A 222 -18.06 14.48 -12.28
CA LEU A 222 -19.12 15.23 -12.96
C LEU A 222 -19.90 16.12 -11.99
N SER A 223 -20.32 17.27 -12.48
CA SER A 223 -21.18 18.23 -11.76
C SER A 223 -20.56 18.85 -10.49
N HIS A 224 -19.24 18.78 -10.35
CA HIS A 224 -18.49 19.44 -9.29
C HIS A 224 -17.60 20.56 -9.87
N ASP A 225 -17.63 21.75 -9.27
CA ASP A 225 -16.77 22.86 -9.71
C ASP A 225 -15.32 22.67 -9.23
N LYS A 226 -15.15 22.08 -8.06
CA LYS A 226 -13.85 21.88 -7.40
C LYS A 226 -13.76 20.50 -6.77
N VAL A 227 -12.65 19.83 -6.97
CA VAL A 227 -12.37 18.50 -6.43
C VAL A 227 -10.95 18.41 -5.91
N ILE A 228 -10.76 17.64 -4.84
CA ILE A 228 -9.46 17.18 -4.35
C ILE A 228 -9.36 15.70 -4.64
N ILE A 229 -8.35 15.29 -5.41
CA ILE A 229 -8.04 13.90 -5.69
C ILE A 229 -6.83 13.50 -4.85
N VAL A 230 -6.94 12.40 -4.12
CA VAL A 230 -5.84 11.79 -3.38
C VAL A 230 -5.43 10.53 -4.10
N SER A 231 -4.19 10.46 -4.56
CA SER A 231 -3.61 9.33 -5.28
C SER A 231 -2.39 8.81 -4.51
N PRO A 232 -2.35 7.54 -4.09
CA PRO A 232 -1.14 6.96 -3.48
C PRO A 232 0.08 7.11 -4.37
N ALA A 233 -0.08 6.85 -5.66
CA ALA A 233 0.98 7.00 -6.65
C ALA A 233 0.99 8.39 -7.30
N PRO A 234 2.15 8.91 -7.75
CA PRO A 234 2.27 10.24 -8.32
C PRO A 234 1.55 10.34 -9.67
N VAL A 235 0.74 11.39 -9.84
CA VAL A 235 0.07 11.69 -11.11
C VAL A 235 1.05 12.31 -12.10
N PHE A 236 1.87 13.25 -11.63
CA PHE A 236 2.91 13.89 -12.41
C PHE A 236 4.26 13.67 -11.75
N GLY A 237 5.24 13.23 -12.52
CA GLY A 237 6.59 12.99 -12.07
C GLY A 237 7.59 14.05 -12.57
N VAL A 238 8.82 13.99 -12.04
CA VAL A 238 9.93 14.77 -12.56
C VAL A 238 10.41 14.14 -13.86
N LYS A 239 10.43 14.90 -14.94
CA LYS A 239 10.77 14.41 -16.29
C LYS A 239 12.08 13.63 -16.39
N SER A 240 13.09 13.96 -15.59
CA SER A 240 14.35 13.23 -15.55
C SER A 240 14.19 11.83 -14.94
N ILE A 241 13.36 11.68 -13.94
CA ILE A 241 13.06 10.38 -13.30
C ILE A 241 12.22 9.55 -14.28
N GLU A 242 11.18 10.14 -14.87
CA GLU A 242 10.34 9.47 -15.87
C GLU A 242 11.17 8.98 -17.08
N ALA A 243 12.17 9.75 -17.52
CA ALA A 243 13.07 9.35 -18.61
C ALA A 243 13.94 8.13 -18.20
N ILE A 244 14.44 8.08 -16.98
CA ILE A 244 15.19 6.93 -16.46
C ILE A 244 14.27 5.71 -16.37
N GLN A 245 13.09 5.85 -15.79
CA GLN A 245 12.09 4.80 -15.69
C GLN A 245 11.71 4.25 -17.08
N ALA A 246 11.53 5.13 -18.07
CA ALA A 246 11.26 4.72 -19.44
C ALA A 246 12.40 3.90 -20.05
N ILE A 247 13.67 4.23 -19.79
CA ILE A 247 14.83 3.46 -20.25
C ILE A 247 14.83 2.06 -19.63
N PHE A 248 14.63 1.94 -18.32
CA PHE A 248 14.59 0.63 -17.63
C PHE A 248 13.38 -0.20 -18.08
N ASN A 249 12.23 0.43 -18.29
CA ASN A 249 11.05 -0.24 -18.84
C ASN A 249 11.33 -0.77 -20.26
N PHE A 250 11.94 0.04 -21.11
CA PHE A 250 12.36 -0.39 -22.46
C PHE A 250 13.35 -1.58 -22.42
N CYS A 251 14.21 -1.62 -21.41
CA CYS A 251 15.12 -2.75 -21.18
C CYS A 251 14.43 -3.97 -20.56
N GLY A 252 13.12 -3.95 -20.31
CA GLY A 252 12.35 -5.05 -19.72
C GLY A 252 12.62 -5.26 -18.24
N GLN A 253 13.05 -4.23 -17.51
CA GLN A 253 13.39 -4.27 -16.09
C GLN A 253 12.61 -3.21 -15.27
N PRO A 254 11.27 -3.15 -15.35
CA PRO A 254 10.48 -2.12 -14.67
C PRO A 254 10.57 -2.20 -13.14
N LEU A 255 10.77 -3.41 -12.57
CA LEU A 255 10.88 -3.63 -11.14
C LEU A 255 12.18 -3.09 -10.50
N LEU A 256 13.16 -2.64 -11.31
CA LEU A 256 14.42 -2.09 -10.78
C LEU A 256 14.33 -0.60 -10.42
N VAL A 257 13.29 0.09 -10.85
CA VAL A 257 13.18 1.55 -10.76
C VAL A 257 11.78 2.03 -10.39
N ASP A 258 10.98 1.17 -9.80
CA ASP A 258 9.60 1.46 -9.35
C ASP A 258 8.83 2.32 -10.36
N VAL A 259 8.49 1.72 -11.51
CA VAL A 259 7.76 2.42 -12.58
C VAL A 259 6.30 2.57 -12.16
N GLU A 260 6.05 3.35 -11.12
CA GLU A 260 4.77 3.50 -10.43
C GLU A 260 4.20 4.91 -10.53
N ASN A 261 4.05 5.41 -11.74
CA ASN A 261 3.38 6.69 -11.95
C ASN A 261 2.30 6.56 -13.04
N TRP A 262 1.38 7.51 -13.09
CA TRP A 262 0.30 7.51 -14.06
C TRP A 262 0.78 7.55 -15.51
N MET A 263 1.95 8.16 -15.76
CA MET A 263 2.52 8.29 -17.10
C MET A 263 3.20 7.00 -17.59
N ALA A 264 3.45 6.04 -16.68
CA ALA A 264 4.05 4.74 -17.03
C ALA A 264 3.16 3.91 -17.97
N HIS A 265 1.85 4.12 -17.93
CA HIS A 265 0.88 3.50 -18.83
C HIS A 265 0.16 4.58 -19.65
N GLU A 266 0.54 4.71 -20.92
CA GLU A 266 0.04 5.77 -21.82
C GLU A 266 -1.49 5.82 -21.94
N GLY A 267 -2.14 4.65 -21.97
CA GLY A 267 -3.60 4.55 -22.08
C GLY A 267 -4.32 5.14 -20.88
N SER A 268 -3.90 4.78 -19.66
CA SER A 268 -4.47 5.31 -18.40
C SER A 268 -4.19 6.80 -18.25
N ALA A 269 -2.95 7.23 -18.55
CA ALA A 269 -2.57 8.64 -18.50
C ALA A 269 -3.41 9.49 -19.47
N LYS A 270 -3.55 9.04 -20.70
CA LYS A 270 -4.36 9.73 -21.71
C LYS A 270 -5.81 9.84 -21.28
N LYS A 271 -6.42 8.75 -20.81
CA LYS A 271 -7.81 8.74 -20.33
C LYS A 271 -8.00 9.73 -19.17
N LEU A 272 -7.08 9.73 -18.19
CA LEU A 272 -7.13 10.69 -17.08
C LEU A 272 -7.05 12.14 -17.55
N LEU A 273 -6.10 12.45 -18.45
CA LEU A 273 -5.96 13.80 -19.01
C LEU A 273 -7.17 14.22 -19.86
N ASP A 274 -7.74 13.30 -20.63
CA ASP A 274 -8.94 13.56 -21.41
C ASP A 274 -10.16 13.82 -20.51
N THR A 275 -10.26 13.13 -19.37
CA THR A 275 -11.27 13.40 -18.35
C THR A 275 -11.18 14.85 -17.84
N PHE A 276 -9.98 15.33 -17.49
CA PHE A 276 -9.80 16.72 -17.02
C PHE A 276 -10.01 17.80 -18.10
N ARG A 277 -10.03 17.43 -19.39
CA ARG A 277 -10.29 18.36 -20.49
C ARG A 277 -11.76 18.54 -20.83
N ARG A 278 -12.64 17.76 -20.27
CA ARG A 278 -14.07 17.83 -20.55
C ARG A 278 -14.68 19.08 -19.92
N GLU A 279 -15.69 19.63 -20.56
CA GLU A 279 -16.39 20.83 -20.10
C GLU A 279 -17.24 20.61 -18.84
N ASP A 280 -17.67 19.35 -18.61
CA ASP A 280 -18.54 18.92 -17.52
C ASP A 280 -17.76 18.40 -16.28
N THR A 281 -16.44 18.45 -16.31
CA THR A 281 -15.56 18.10 -15.18
C THR A 281 -15.10 19.35 -14.42
N PRO A 282 -14.52 19.17 -13.21
CA PRO A 282 -14.15 20.29 -12.34
C PRO A 282 -13.20 21.29 -13.01
N LYS A 283 -13.46 22.57 -12.85
CA LYS A 283 -12.59 23.66 -13.33
C LYS A 283 -11.32 23.80 -12.49
N GLU A 284 -11.41 23.42 -11.23
CA GLU A 284 -10.31 23.47 -10.29
C GLU A 284 -10.12 22.07 -9.66
N THR A 285 -8.98 21.47 -9.91
CA THR A 285 -8.62 20.17 -9.35
C THR A 285 -7.30 20.29 -8.60
N LEU A 286 -7.30 19.90 -7.33
CA LEU A 286 -6.10 19.73 -6.53
C LEU A 286 -5.79 18.24 -6.45
N ILE A 287 -4.57 17.83 -6.82
CA ILE A 287 -4.12 16.45 -6.71
C ILE A 287 -3.07 16.36 -5.62
N LEU A 288 -3.34 15.51 -4.64
CA LEU A 288 -2.39 15.16 -3.58
C LEU A 288 -1.87 13.77 -3.88
N SER A 289 -0.57 13.65 -4.11
CA SER A 289 0.07 12.38 -4.42
C SER A 289 1.05 11.97 -3.33
N GLY A 290 1.12 10.67 -3.06
CA GLY A 290 2.10 10.04 -2.20
C GLY A 290 3.28 9.45 -2.97
N ASP A 291 4.01 8.54 -2.32
CA ASP A 291 5.08 7.68 -2.79
C ASP A 291 6.40 8.42 -3.07
N VAL A 292 6.49 9.29 -4.03
CA VAL A 292 7.72 10.03 -4.33
C VAL A 292 8.02 11.11 -3.30
N HIS A 293 9.25 11.15 -2.79
CA HIS A 293 9.67 11.99 -1.68
C HIS A 293 10.04 13.42 -2.10
N TYR A 294 9.28 14.03 -3.01
CA TYR A 294 9.45 15.42 -3.44
C TYR A 294 8.09 16.09 -3.71
N SER A 295 8.08 17.40 -3.74
CA SER A 295 6.92 18.21 -4.13
C SER A 295 7.31 19.29 -5.12
N PHE A 296 6.38 19.72 -5.97
CA PHE A 296 6.55 20.80 -6.98
C PHE A 296 5.24 21.56 -7.20
#